data_4a67884d2fba99042aaabd893dffd97b
#
_entry.id   4a67884d2fba99042aaabd893dffd97b
#
_cell.length_a   1.000
_cell.length_b   1.000
_cell.length_c   1.000
_cell.angle_alpha   90.00
_cell.angle_beta   90.00
_cell.angle_gamma   90.00
#
_symmetry.space_group_name_H-M   'P 1'
#
loop_
_entity.id
_entity.type
_entity.pdbx_description
1 polymer ?
#
loop_
_entity_poly.entity_id
_entity_poly.type
_entity_poly.pdbx_seq_one_letter_code
_entity_poly.pdbx_strand_id
1 'polypeptide(L)'
;MAILDLEDSAQNPFSLEKTDQLKIQARNGLDSISKDLSFKPKCKMYLRINGLNTKYFEDDIKAAISAFKNNIAISGIFVPKVEDYFSIQEINNRFSHLDFNLEIIPMIETMEGINNLPSILESDKKKNIFSRIHYGHFDYCFDAKVWPFTDPYHKEFWEVIKNVAELVEKHKKTYIHTPFPFPENENLFWASSFYLKELFPALDIWI
;
A
#
# COMPACT_ATOMS: atom_id res chain seq x y z
N MET A 1 -0.92 12.59 4.30
CA MET A 1 -1.60 11.58 3.47
C MET A 1 -2.65 10.88 4.33
N ALA A 2 -3.81 10.54 3.76
CA ALA A 2 -4.81 9.69 4.40
C ALA A 2 -5.15 8.52 3.49
N ILE A 3 -5.37 7.33 4.04
CA ILE A 3 -5.72 6.12 3.29
C ILE A 3 -7.12 5.69 3.73
N LEU A 4 -8.05 5.60 2.79
CA LEU A 4 -9.32 4.91 2.98
C LEU A 4 -9.07 3.42 2.72
N ASP A 5 -9.38 2.60 3.69
CA ASP A 5 -8.99 1.20 3.66
C ASP A 5 -10.19 0.27 3.48
N LEU A 6 -10.22 -0.46 2.37
CA LEU A 6 -11.21 -1.51 2.09
C LEU A 6 -10.66 -2.91 2.41
N GLU A 7 -9.39 -3.02 2.78
CA GLU A 7 -8.73 -4.31 3.04
C GLU A 7 -8.77 -4.66 4.53
N ASP A 8 -7.66 -4.59 5.24
CA ASP A 8 -7.53 -5.14 6.60
C ASP A 8 -8.38 -4.45 7.64
N SER A 9 -8.57 -3.13 7.55
CA SER A 9 -9.44 -2.41 8.49
C SER A 9 -10.91 -2.81 8.38
N ALA A 10 -11.31 -3.44 7.26
CA ALA A 10 -12.66 -3.88 6.99
C ALA A 10 -12.76 -5.42 7.05
N GLN A 11 -12.19 -6.04 8.08
CA GLN A 11 -12.27 -7.49 8.28
C GLN A 11 -12.45 -7.88 9.74
N ASN A 12 -12.98 -9.09 9.94
CA ASN A 12 -13.11 -9.72 11.25
C ASN A 12 -12.35 -11.05 11.23
N PRO A 13 -11.29 -11.22 12.03
CA PRO A 13 -10.43 -12.41 11.98
C PRO A 13 -11.12 -13.70 12.44
N PHE A 14 -12.29 -13.59 13.07
CA PHE A 14 -13.00 -14.74 13.64
C PHE A 14 -14.29 -15.11 12.87
N SER A 15 -14.71 -14.30 11.90
CA SER A 15 -15.96 -14.53 11.19
C SER A 15 -15.91 -13.99 9.76
N LEU A 16 -16.02 -14.90 8.80
CA LEU A 16 -16.09 -14.55 7.38
C LEU A 16 -17.37 -13.76 7.07
N GLU A 17 -18.50 -14.13 7.66
CA GLU A 17 -19.78 -13.41 7.48
C GLU A 17 -19.68 -11.96 7.95
N LYS A 18 -19.07 -11.73 9.13
CA LYS A 18 -18.82 -10.37 9.62
C LYS A 18 -17.84 -9.62 8.72
N THR A 19 -16.83 -10.28 8.19
CA THR A 19 -15.92 -9.69 7.20
C THR A 19 -16.69 -9.24 5.97
N ASP A 20 -17.56 -10.08 5.41
CA ASP A 20 -18.38 -9.71 4.24
C ASP A 20 -19.24 -8.47 4.53
N GLN A 21 -19.86 -8.40 5.70
CA GLN A 21 -20.63 -7.22 6.12
C GLN A 21 -19.76 -5.96 6.26
N LEU A 22 -18.58 -6.06 6.86
CA LEU A 22 -17.64 -4.93 7.00
C LEU A 22 -17.13 -4.43 5.65
N LYS A 23 -16.82 -5.34 4.71
CA LYS A 23 -16.43 -4.97 3.33
C LYS A 23 -17.54 -4.19 2.61
N ILE A 24 -18.80 -4.60 2.76
CA ILE A 24 -19.95 -3.88 2.21
C ILE A 24 -20.09 -2.50 2.87
N GLN A 25 -19.96 -2.42 4.19
CA GLN A 25 -20.06 -1.14 4.92
C GLN A 25 -18.93 -0.17 4.51
N ALA A 26 -17.70 -0.65 4.35
CA ALA A 26 -16.57 0.17 3.91
C ALA A 26 -16.81 0.77 2.50
N ARG A 27 -17.29 -0.05 1.56
CA ARG A 27 -17.66 0.43 0.21
C ARG A 27 -18.82 1.44 0.23
N ASN A 28 -19.85 1.20 1.06
CA ASN A 28 -20.94 2.15 1.25
C ASN A 28 -20.46 3.46 1.88
N GLY A 29 -19.52 3.40 2.81
CA GLY A 29 -18.86 4.58 3.38
C GLY A 29 -18.10 5.39 2.32
N LEU A 30 -17.34 4.72 1.46
CA LEU A 30 -16.65 5.35 0.32
C LEU A 30 -17.65 6.03 -0.63
N ASP A 31 -18.74 5.35 -0.99
CA ASP A 31 -19.80 5.91 -1.84
C ASP A 31 -20.46 7.13 -1.18
N SER A 32 -20.76 7.07 0.11
CA SER A 32 -21.35 8.18 0.86
C SER A 32 -20.45 9.41 0.88
N ILE A 33 -19.15 9.22 1.19
CA ILE A 33 -18.16 10.31 1.18
C ILE A 33 -18.02 10.89 -0.24
N SER A 34 -18.06 10.05 -1.28
CA SER A 34 -17.90 10.48 -2.66
C SER A 34 -19.05 11.35 -3.16
N LYS A 35 -20.24 11.23 -2.57
CA LYS A 35 -21.43 12.02 -2.88
C LYS A 35 -21.59 13.26 -2.00
N ASP A 36 -20.81 13.38 -0.95
CA ASP A 36 -20.85 14.53 -0.05
C ASP A 36 -20.08 15.71 -0.64
N LEU A 37 -20.81 16.66 -1.23
CA LEU A 37 -20.25 17.87 -1.82
C LEU A 37 -19.58 18.81 -0.80
N SER A 38 -19.85 18.63 0.50
CA SER A 38 -19.21 19.38 1.58
C SER A 38 -17.86 18.80 1.99
N PHE A 39 -17.59 17.55 1.65
CA PHE A 39 -16.36 16.87 1.97
C PHE A 39 -15.17 17.45 1.18
N LYS A 40 -14.28 18.11 1.88
CA LYS A 40 -13.03 18.68 1.31
C LYS A 40 -11.84 18.18 2.10
N PRO A 41 -11.14 17.14 1.58
CA PRO A 41 -9.98 16.61 2.27
C PRO A 41 -8.88 17.66 2.38
N LYS A 42 -8.28 17.79 3.57
CA LYS A 42 -7.13 18.68 3.82
C LYS A 42 -5.79 18.10 3.39
N CYS A 43 -5.77 16.85 2.95
CA CYS A 43 -4.56 16.15 2.52
C CYS A 43 -4.88 15.24 1.31
N LYS A 44 -3.84 14.77 0.63
CA LYS A 44 -4.00 13.77 -0.43
C LYS A 44 -4.60 12.50 0.16
N MET A 45 -5.64 11.99 -0.50
CA MET A 45 -6.34 10.77 -0.13
C MET A 45 -5.96 9.64 -1.08
N TYR A 46 -5.79 8.47 -0.54
CA TYR A 46 -5.54 7.24 -1.25
C TYR A 46 -6.56 6.19 -0.85
N LEU A 47 -6.72 5.16 -1.66
CA LEU A 47 -7.60 4.04 -1.38
C LEU A 47 -6.76 2.75 -1.35
N ARG A 48 -6.86 1.94 -0.29
CA ARG A 48 -6.35 0.58 -0.30
C ARG A 48 -7.48 -0.38 -0.63
N ILE A 49 -7.32 -1.14 -1.70
CA ILE A 49 -8.27 -2.13 -2.19
C ILE A 49 -7.88 -3.53 -1.71
N ASN A 50 -8.77 -4.50 -1.83
CA ASN A 50 -8.42 -5.91 -1.62
C ASN A 50 -7.58 -6.46 -2.79
N GLY A 51 -6.72 -7.44 -2.51
CA GLY A 51 -5.87 -8.07 -3.52
C GLY A 51 -6.65 -8.75 -4.65
N LEU A 52 -6.02 -8.86 -5.82
CA LEU A 52 -6.62 -9.40 -7.06
C LEU A 52 -7.26 -10.78 -6.88
N ASN A 53 -6.65 -11.63 -6.06
CA ASN A 53 -7.08 -13.02 -5.86
C ASN A 53 -8.19 -13.17 -4.82
N THR A 54 -8.75 -12.06 -4.33
CA THR A 54 -9.82 -12.08 -3.34
C THR A 54 -11.21 -11.94 -4.01
N LYS A 55 -12.23 -12.51 -3.38
CA LYS A 55 -13.62 -12.35 -3.84
C LYS A 55 -14.12 -10.89 -3.75
N TYR A 56 -13.39 -10.01 -3.09
CA TYR A 56 -13.77 -8.61 -2.85
C TYR A 56 -13.24 -7.66 -3.92
N PHE A 57 -12.23 -8.07 -4.68
CA PHE A 57 -11.50 -7.22 -5.62
C PHE A 57 -12.42 -6.51 -6.63
N GLU A 58 -13.26 -7.25 -7.33
CA GLU A 58 -14.11 -6.69 -8.39
C GLU A 58 -15.12 -5.65 -7.84
N ASP A 59 -15.61 -5.86 -6.64
CA ASP A 59 -16.52 -4.90 -6.01
C ASP A 59 -15.79 -3.67 -5.50
N ASP A 60 -14.54 -3.79 -5.07
CA ASP A 60 -13.71 -2.65 -4.71
C ASP A 60 -13.36 -1.79 -5.93
N ILE A 61 -13.03 -2.42 -7.06
CA ILE A 61 -12.80 -1.71 -8.32
C ILE A 61 -14.04 -0.92 -8.75
N LYS A 62 -15.23 -1.53 -8.69
CA LYS A 62 -16.50 -0.83 -9.00
C LYS A 62 -16.73 0.35 -8.06
N ALA A 63 -16.52 0.17 -6.76
CA ALA A 63 -16.67 1.22 -5.76
C ALA A 63 -15.66 2.36 -5.97
N ALA A 64 -14.40 2.04 -6.26
CA ALA A 64 -13.38 3.02 -6.60
C ALA A 64 -13.75 3.83 -7.84
N ILE A 65 -14.12 3.18 -8.94
CA ILE A 65 -14.55 3.86 -10.18
C ILE A 65 -15.76 4.77 -9.94
N SER A 66 -16.73 4.31 -9.14
CA SER A 66 -17.90 5.13 -8.77
C SER A 66 -17.49 6.37 -7.98
N ALA A 67 -16.61 6.19 -6.99
CA ALA A 67 -16.09 7.30 -6.18
C ALA A 67 -15.36 8.35 -7.03
N PHE A 68 -14.52 7.91 -7.96
CA PHE A 68 -13.83 8.80 -8.91
C PHE A 68 -14.81 9.59 -9.78
N LYS A 69 -15.86 8.95 -10.32
CA LYS A 69 -16.88 9.62 -11.14
C LYS A 69 -17.67 10.67 -10.36
N ASN A 70 -17.77 10.52 -9.04
CA ASN A 70 -18.41 11.49 -8.14
C ASN A 70 -17.46 12.61 -7.68
N ASN A 71 -16.29 12.76 -8.31
CA ASN A 71 -15.29 13.80 -8.02
C ASN A 71 -14.67 13.76 -6.62
N ILE A 72 -14.62 12.59 -5.96
CA ILE A 72 -13.76 12.48 -4.76
C ILE A 72 -12.29 12.57 -5.21
N ALA A 73 -11.53 13.44 -4.55
CA ALA A 73 -10.12 13.67 -4.88
C ALA A 73 -9.22 12.54 -4.31
N ILE A 74 -9.37 11.31 -4.85
CA ILE A 74 -8.44 10.21 -4.55
C ILE A 74 -7.24 10.34 -5.48
N SER A 75 -6.04 10.40 -4.88
CA SER A 75 -4.77 10.61 -5.60
C SER A 75 -4.17 9.30 -6.11
N GLY A 76 -4.51 8.16 -5.51
CA GLY A 76 -3.95 6.88 -5.91
C GLY A 76 -4.54 5.69 -5.16
N ILE A 77 -4.10 4.51 -5.58
CA ILE A 77 -4.53 3.21 -5.05
C ILE A 77 -3.34 2.44 -4.51
N PHE A 78 -3.44 1.99 -3.26
CA PHE A 78 -2.56 1.00 -2.68
C PHE A 78 -3.04 -0.40 -3.07
N VAL A 79 -2.13 -1.19 -3.63
CA VAL A 79 -2.37 -2.56 -4.09
C VAL A 79 -1.65 -3.51 -3.16
N PRO A 80 -2.37 -4.25 -2.28
CA PRO A 80 -1.76 -5.14 -1.32
C PRO A 80 -1.21 -6.40 -1.98
N LYS A 81 -0.24 -7.03 -1.31
CA LYS A 81 0.28 -8.37 -1.61
C LYS A 81 0.70 -8.54 -3.08
N VAL A 82 1.43 -7.55 -3.59
CA VAL A 82 1.96 -7.61 -4.96
C VAL A 82 3.15 -8.56 -5.00
N GLU A 83 3.01 -9.61 -5.80
CA GLU A 83 4.01 -10.65 -5.99
C GLU A 83 4.56 -10.69 -7.42
N ASP A 84 3.90 -10.02 -8.36
CA ASP A 84 4.32 -9.94 -9.76
C ASP A 84 3.94 -8.60 -10.40
N TYR A 85 4.54 -8.34 -11.55
CA TYR A 85 4.25 -7.12 -12.32
C TYR A 85 2.89 -7.17 -13.04
N PHE A 86 2.36 -8.36 -13.31
CA PHE A 86 1.05 -8.52 -13.96
C PHE A 86 -0.06 -7.93 -13.11
N SER A 87 -0.01 -8.13 -11.80
CA SER A 87 -0.98 -7.56 -10.85
C SER A 87 -1.06 -6.04 -10.95
N ILE A 88 0.09 -5.36 -11.08
CA ILE A 88 0.15 -3.91 -11.25
C ILE A 88 -0.43 -3.48 -12.59
N GLN A 89 -0.12 -4.23 -13.66
CA GLN A 89 -0.64 -3.93 -15.00
C GLN A 89 -2.14 -4.12 -15.08
N GLU A 90 -2.68 -5.16 -14.46
CA GLU A 90 -4.11 -5.42 -14.45
C GLU A 90 -4.86 -4.27 -13.78
N ILE A 91 -4.39 -3.80 -12.62
CA ILE A 91 -5.00 -2.65 -11.94
C ILE A 91 -4.88 -1.39 -12.80
N ASN A 92 -3.72 -1.11 -13.36
CA ASN A 92 -3.55 0.03 -14.25
C ASN A 92 -4.54 -0.01 -15.43
N ASN A 93 -4.77 -1.18 -16.01
CA ASN A 93 -5.71 -1.36 -17.11
C ASN A 93 -7.16 -1.08 -16.69
N ARG A 94 -7.54 -1.48 -15.46
CA ARG A 94 -8.89 -1.23 -14.91
C ARG A 94 -9.22 0.25 -14.81
N PHE A 95 -8.22 1.10 -14.61
CA PHE A 95 -8.40 2.55 -14.46
C PHE A 95 -7.96 3.36 -15.68
N SER A 96 -7.34 2.75 -16.69
CA SER A 96 -6.79 3.44 -17.87
C SER A 96 -7.79 4.20 -18.72
N HIS A 97 -9.08 3.84 -18.62
CA HIS A 97 -10.18 4.51 -19.36
C HIS A 97 -10.72 5.76 -18.65
N LEU A 98 -10.21 6.09 -17.49
CA LEU A 98 -10.62 7.25 -16.71
C LEU A 98 -9.72 8.44 -17.05
N ASP A 99 -10.33 9.61 -17.25
CA ASP A 99 -9.65 10.86 -17.65
C ASP A 99 -8.89 11.53 -16.49
N PHE A 100 -8.23 10.75 -15.61
CA PHE A 100 -7.42 11.30 -14.53
C PHE A 100 -6.21 10.42 -14.25
N ASN A 101 -5.14 11.09 -13.82
CA ASN A 101 -3.89 10.44 -13.50
C ASN A 101 -3.95 9.83 -12.09
N LEU A 102 -4.22 8.52 -12.02
CA LEU A 102 -4.27 7.77 -10.79
C LEU A 102 -2.91 7.14 -10.50
N GLU A 103 -2.37 7.41 -9.32
CA GLU A 103 -1.13 6.77 -8.89
C GLU A 103 -1.41 5.35 -8.38
N ILE A 104 -0.65 4.37 -8.88
CA ILE A 104 -0.67 3.01 -8.36
C ILE A 104 0.52 2.83 -7.43
N ILE A 105 0.28 2.34 -6.21
CA ILE A 105 1.30 2.11 -5.19
C ILE A 105 1.29 0.62 -4.83
N PRO A 106 2.19 -0.18 -5.38
CA PRO A 106 2.31 -1.59 -5.00
C PRO A 106 2.82 -1.71 -3.56
N MET A 107 2.19 -2.61 -2.79
CA MET A 107 2.61 -3.00 -1.46
C MET A 107 3.35 -4.33 -1.54
N ILE A 108 4.62 -4.31 -1.18
CA ILE A 108 5.49 -5.49 -1.12
C ILE A 108 5.50 -5.96 0.33
N GLU A 109 4.81 -7.04 0.61
CA GLU A 109 4.50 -7.48 1.97
C GLU A 109 4.34 -9.01 2.09
N THR A 110 4.87 -9.75 1.10
CA THR A 110 5.00 -11.20 1.13
C THR A 110 6.44 -11.61 0.82
N MET A 111 6.84 -12.81 1.22
CA MET A 111 8.16 -13.37 0.86
C MET A 111 8.33 -13.43 -0.67
N GLU A 112 7.30 -13.86 -1.37
CA GLU A 112 7.32 -13.94 -2.83
C GLU A 112 7.44 -12.55 -3.45
N GLY A 113 6.69 -11.55 -2.96
CA GLY A 113 6.80 -10.17 -3.40
C GLY A 113 8.20 -9.60 -3.22
N ILE A 114 8.87 -9.86 -2.09
CA ILE A 114 10.26 -9.44 -1.86
C ILE A 114 11.22 -10.15 -2.81
N ASN A 115 11.08 -11.46 -2.99
CA ASN A 115 11.93 -12.24 -3.90
C ASN A 115 11.79 -11.78 -5.36
N ASN A 116 10.59 -11.39 -5.76
CA ASN A 116 10.28 -10.94 -7.11
C ASN A 116 10.46 -9.43 -7.32
N LEU A 117 10.74 -8.65 -6.26
CA LEU A 117 10.89 -7.20 -6.34
C LEU A 117 11.88 -6.73 -7.43
N PRO A 118 13.07 -7.37 -7.61
CA PRO A 118 13.98 -6.98 -8.69
C PRO A 118 13.32 -7.09 -10.07
N SER A 119 12.56 -8.15 -10.34
CA SER A 119 11.89 -8.37 -11.61
C SER A 119 10.69 -7.44 -11.82
N ILE A 120 9.96 -7.11 -10.76
CA ILE A 120 8.87 -6.13 -10.76
C ILE A 120 9.40 -4.75 -11.15
N LEU A 121 10.46 -4.31 -10.51
CA LEU A 121 11.11 -3.02 -10.78
C LEU A 121 11.69 -2.95 -12.20
N GLU A 122 12.35 -4.02 -12.65
CA GLU A 122 12.91 -4.08 -14.01
C GLU A 122 11.81 -4.03 -15.09
N SER A 123 10.70 -4.73 -14.85
CA SER A 123 9.56 -4.75 -15.78
C SER A 123 8.88 -3.38 -15.91
N ASP A 124 8.91 -2.56 -14.85
CA ASP A 124 8.29 -1.23 -14.85
C ASP A 124 9.14 -0.16 -15.55
N LYS A 125 10.44 -0.37 -15.79
CA LYS A 125 11.34 0.62 -16.38
C LYS A 125 10.83 1.26 -17.69
N LYS A 126 10.15 0.48 -18.52
CA LYS A 126 9.64 0.97 -19.81
C LYS A 126 8.28 1.63 -19.70
N LYS A 127 7.42 1.11 -18.82
CA LYS A 127 6.02 1.56 -18.70
C LYS A 127 5.84 2.65 -17.65
N ASN A 128 6.67 2.63 -16.61
CA ASN A 128 6.66 3.57 -15.50
C ASN A 128 5.25 3.78 -14.90
N ILE A 129 4.57 2.66 -14.61
CA ILE A 129 3.20 2.64 -14.08
C ILE A 129 3.17 3.19 -12.66
N PHE A 130 4.20 2.90 -11.86
CA PHE A 130 4.29 3.37 -10.49
C PHE A 130 5.57 4.15 -10.22
N SER A 131 5.47 5.14 -9.34
CA SER A 131 6.62 5.93 -8.89
C SER A 131 7.04 5.61 -7.45
N ARG A 132 6.17 4.94 -6.70
CA ARG A 132 6.32 4.63 -5.28
C ARG A 132 6.09 3.18 -5.00
N ILE A 133 6.77 2.67 -3.97
CA ILE A 133 6.59 1.31 -3.44
C ILE A 133 6.40 1.41 -1.93
N HIS A 134 5.41 0.72 -1.41
CA HIS A 134 5.20 0.53 0.01
C HIS A 134 5.75 -0.84 0.46
N TYR A 135 6.47 -0.86 1.57
CA TYR A 135 6.84 -2.09 2.25
C TYR A 135 5.97 -2.33 3.48
N GLY A 136 5.28 -3.47 3.54
CA GLY A 136 4.40 -3.88 4.63
C GLY A 136 5.07 -4.93 5.53
N HIS A 137 5.69 -4.49 6.64
CA HIS A 137 6.50 -5.39 7.47
C HIS A 137 5.68 -6.42 8.25
N PHE A 138 4.49 -6.04 8.73
CA PHE A 138 3.66 -6.96 9.52
C PHE A 138 3.15 -8.13 8.69
N ASP A 139 2.58 -7.86 7.51
CA ASP A 139 2.15 -8.91 6.59
C ASP A 139 3.32 -9.76 6.11
N TYR A 140 4.48 -9.15 5.84
CA TYR A 140 5.69 -9.89 5.53
C TYR A 140 6.09 -10.85 6.65
N CYS A 141 6.13 -10.41 7.91
CA CYS A 141 6.46 -11.27 9.03
C CYS A 141 5.45 -12.42 9.19
N PHE A 142 4.17 -12.12 8.97
CA PHE A 142 3.10 -13.12 9.03
C PHE A 142 3.28 -14.18 7.93
N ASP A 143 3.53 -13.76 6.69
CA ASP A 143 3.77 -14.66 5.57
C ASP A 143 5.06 -15.48 5.74
N ALA A 144 6.14 -14.84 6.20
CA ALA A 144 7.43 -15.47 6.51
C ALA A 144 7.42 -16.33 7.78
N LYS A 145 6.27 -16.38 8.52
CA LYS A 145 6.11 -17.12 9.78
C LYS A 145 7.10 -16.69 10.87
N VAL A 146 7.47 -15.41 10.88
CA VAL A 146 8.33 -14.80 11.90
C VAL A 146 7.47 -14.35 13.07
N TRP A 147 7.65 -15.00 14.22
CA TRP A 147 6.93 -14.66 15.44
C TRP A 147 7.85 -14.76 16.67
N PRO A 148 7.88 -13.77 17.58
CA PRO A 148 7.20 -12.48 17.50
C PRO A 148 7.66 -11.65 16.30
N PHE A 149 6.83 -10.70 15.85
CA PHE A 149 7.21 -9.79 14.77
C PHE A 149 8.48 -9.03 15.13
N THR A 150 9.39 -8.93 14.18
CA THR A 150 10.58 -8.09 14.36
C THR A 150 10.19 -6.62 14.27
N ASP A 151 10.96 -5.76 14.94
CA ASP A 151 10.72 -4.32 15.06
C ASP A 151 12.06 -3.56 15.02
N PRO A 152 12.08 -2.24 15.12
CA PRO A 152 13.32 -1.45 15.02
C PRO A 152 14.43 -1.79 16.01
N TYR A 153 14.16 -2.57 17.04
CA TYR A 153 15.20 -3.07 17.97
C TYR A 153 15.88 -4.34 17.46
N HIS A 154 15.35 -4.98 16.41
CA HIS A 154 15.86 -6.23 15.88
C HIS A 154 16.70 -6.02 14.62
N LYS A 155 17.81 -6.72 14.50
CA LYS A 155 18.70 -6.63 13.33
C LYS A 155 17.99 -7.12 12.07
N GLU A 156 17.21 -8.17 12.18
CA GLU A 156 16.45 -8.80 11.10
C GLU A 156 15.44 -7.85 10.46
N PHE A 157 14.83 -6.96 11.26
CA PHE A 157 13.97 -5.90 10.75
C PHE A 157 14.71 -5.01 9.76
N TRP A 158 15.91 -4.58 10.13
CA TRP A 158 16.72 -3.69 9.28
C TRP A 158 17.31 -4.39 8.07
N GLU A 159 17.62 -5.70 8.16
CA GLU A 159 18.14 -6.46 7.03
C GLU A 159 17.13 -6.50 5.86
N VAL A 160 15.87 -6.75 6.15
CA VAL A 160 14.82 -6.76 5.12
C VAL A 160 14.59 -5.35 4.56
N ILE A 161 14.46 -4.35 5.43
CA ILE A 161 14.25 -2.95 5.03
C ILE A 161 15.39 -2.46 4.14
N LYS A 162 16.65 -2.74 4.50
CA LYS A 162 17.82 -2.36 3.70
C LYS A 162 17.77 -2.97 2.31
N ASN A 163 17.45 -4.25 2.21
CA ASN A 163 17.34 -4.93 0.92
C ASN A 163 16.27 -4.30 0.02
N VAL A 164 15.09 -4.02 0.56
CA VAL A 164 14.00 -3.38 -0.20
C VAL A 164 14.37 -1.94 -0.58
N ALA A 165 14.86 -1.14 0.38
CA ALA A 165 15.20 0.27 0.16
C ALA A 165 16.32 0.43 -0.88
N GLU A 166 17.36 -0.42 -0.86
CA GLU A 166 18.45 -0.42 -1.84
C GLU A 166 17.94 -0.66 -3.27
N LEU A 167 17.04 -1.64 -3.43
CA LEU A 167 16.42 -1.92 -4.72
C LEU A 167 15.57 -0.75 -5.22
N VAL A 168 14.79 -0.13 -4.33
CA VAL A 168 13.94 1.02 -4.65
C VAL A 168 14.78 2.23 -5.05
N GLU A 169 15.86 2.53 -4.31
CA GLU A 169 16.80 3.61 -4.63
C GLU A 169 17.48 3.40 -5.97
N LYS A 170 17.99 2.19 -6.23
CA LYS A 170 18.64 1.81 -7.51
C LYS A 170 17.71 2.05 -8.71
N HIS A 171 16.41 1.87 -8.54
CA HIS A 171 15.41 2.08 -9.58
C HIS A 171 14.79 3.49 -9.56
N LYS A 172 15.30 4.39 -8.71
CA LYS A 172 14.85 5.78 -8.58
C LYS A 172 13.36 5.92 -8.29
N LYS A 173 12.83 5.02 -7.45
CA LYS A 173 11.46 5.08 -6.94
C LYS A 173 11.45 5.67 -5.53
N THR A 174 10.30 6.17 -5.09
CA THR A 174 10.09 6.61 -3.70
C THR A 174 9.74 5.39 -2.83
N TYR A 175 10.34 5.32 -1.66
CA TYR A 175 10.07 4.29 -0.67
C TYR A 175 9.05 4.79 0.37
N ILE A 176 7.96 4.07 0.52
CA ILE A 176 7.00 4.29 1.61
C ILE A 176 7.30 3.26 2.68
N HIS A 177 7.72 3.75 3.84
CA HIS A 177 8.13 2.91 4.96
C HIS A 177 6.93 2.21 5.60
N THR A 178 7.19 1.07 6.23
CA THR A 178 6.19 0.33 7.01
C THR A 178 5.63 1.18 8.15
N PRO A 179 4.37 0.98 8.56
CA PRO A 179 3.83 1.64 9.75
C PRO A 179 4.71 1.41 10.98
N PHE A 180 4.92 2.45 11.76
CA PHE A 180 5.72 2.37 12.98
C PHE A 180 4.95 1.65 14.09
N PRO A 181 5.52 0.60 14.73
CA PRO A 181 4.79 -0.28 15.65
C PRO A 181 4.55 0.31 17.05
N PHE A 182 5.23 1.40 17.42
CA PHE A 182 5.18 2.00 18.76
C PHE A 182 4.78 3.48 18.70
N PRO A 183 3.53 3.82 18.35
CA PRO A 183 3.11 5.21 18.09
C PRO A 183 3.34 6.15 19.28
N GLU A 184 3.40 5.63 20.51
CA GLU A 184 3.72 6.39 21.72
C GLU A 184 5.21 6.63 21.96
N ASN A 185 6.10 5.97 21.21
CA ASN A 185 7.56 6.10 21.35
C ASN A 185 8.16 7.01 20.28
N GLU A 186 7.96 8.31 20.45
CA GLU A 186 8.43 9.34 19.52
C GLU A 186 9.95 9.31 19.34
N ASN A 187 10.72 9.05 20.39
CA ASN A 187 12.18 9.00 20.31
C ASN A 187 12.66 7.87 19.40
N LEU A 188 12.06 6.68 19.53
CA LEU A 188 12.39 5.56 18.67
C LEU A 188 11.94 5.81 17.22
N PHE A 189 10.77 6.44 17.04
CA PHE A 189 10.30 6.83 15.71
C PHE A 189 11.31 7.70 14.98
N TRP A 190 11.76 8.78 15.62
CA TRP A 190 12.75 9.67 15.01
C TRP A 190 14.09 9.01 14.82
N ALA A 191 14.58 8.22 15.79
CA ALA A 191 15.84 7.49 15.67
C ALA A 191 15.81 6.52 14.49
N SER A 192 14.73 5.77 14.30
CA SER A 192 14.54 4.84 13.19
C SER A 192 14.47 5.57 11.85
N SER A 193 13.74 6.69 11.81
CA SER A 193 13.59 7.50 10.60
C SER A 193 14.92 8.12 10.16
N PHE A 194 15.69 8.67 11.09
CA PHE A 194 17.02 9.21 10.81
C PHE A 194 18.00 8.13 10.40
N TYR A 195 17.98 6.97 11.06
CA TYR A 195 18.84 5.85 10.68
C TYR A 195 18.59 5.39 9.24
N LEU A 196 17.32 5.26 8.85
CA LEU A 196 16.97 4.90 7.48
C LEU A 196 17.45 5.97 6.48
N LYS A 197 17.28 7.25 6.81
CA LYS A 197 17.73 8.35 5.95
C LYS A 197 19.26 8.46 5.87
N GLU A 198 19.97 8.12 6.94
CA GLU A 198 21.44 8.07 6.95
C GLU A 198 21.96 6.93 6.08
N LEU A 199 21.31 5.77 6.10
CA LEU A 199 21.65 4.64 5.23
C LEU A 199 21.42 4.92 3.75
N PHE A 200 20.36 5.66 3.43
CA PHE A 200 19.92 5.94 2.06
C PHE A 200 19.66 7.45 1.86
N PRO A 201 20.73 8.27 1.83
CA PRO A 201 20.59 9.74 1.76
C PRO A 201 19.95 10.24 0.47
N ALA A 202 20.08 9.50 -0.63
CA ALA A 202 19.50 9.86 -1.93
C ALA A 202 18.06 9.35 -2.11
N LEU A 203 17.61 8.39 -1.29
CA LEU A 203 16.27 7.83 -1.39
C LEU A 203 15.22 8.83 -0.91
N ASP A 204 14.16 9.03 -1.71
CA ASP A 204 12.96 9.72 -1.27
C ASP A 204 12.13 8.74 -0.40
N ILE A 205 11.95 9.10 0.87
CA ILE A 205 11.33 8.23 1.89
C ILE A 205 10.10 8.94 2.44
N TRP A 206 8.98 8.22 2.40
CA TRP A 206 7.76 8.58 3.10
C TRP A 206 7.59 7.71 4.34
N ILE A 207 7.33 8.35 5.49
CA ILE A 207 7.20 7.69 6.79
C ILE A 207 5.79 7.95 7.33
#